data_d1747499b1120d7c3f3ee5b418ca59d7
#
_entry.id   d1747499b1120d7c3f3ee5b418ca59d7
#
_cell.length_a   1.000
_cell.length_b   1.000
_cell.length_c   1.000
_cell.angle_alpha   90.00
_cell.angle_beta   90.00
_cell.angle_gamma   90.00
#
_symmetry.space_group_name_H-M   'P 1'
#
loop_
_entity.id
_entity.type
_entity.pdbx_description
1 polymer ?
#
loop_
_entity_poly.entity_id
_entity_poly.type
_entity_poly.pdbx_seq_one_letter_code
_entity_poly.pdbx_strand_id
1 'polypeptide(L)'
;MLDALKGLLYGPGAEAIDILTPLRETLGFLDESQQAQLASLPSTFDLLSRVLVPTGGAFASLPVAAQAAALDDWLESPLAFRRQVGQALRQLVLAHCYTHPVGQAAIGYAGPWLGQYQLPIHPLRFGEPE
;
A
#
# COMPACT_ATOMS: atom_id res chain seq x y z
N MET A 1 -7.35 2.62 -10.89
CA MET A 1 -6.77 3.59 -9.99
C MET A 1 -5.62 3.03 -9.15
N LEU A 2 -5.79 1.87 -8.49
CA LEU A 2 -4.74 1.24 -7.71
C LEU A 2 -3.50 0.86 -8.56
N ASP A 3 -3.69 0.40 -9.79
CA ASP A 3 -2.57 0.12 -10.69
C ASP A 3 -1.79 1.38 -11.08
N ALA A 4 -2.48 2.50 -11.25
CA ALA A 4 -1.83 3.78 -11.51
C ALA A 4 -1.02 4.25 -10.30
N LEU A 5 -1.57 4.13 -9.09
CA LEU A 5 -0.83 4.42 -7.86
C LEU A 5 0.37 3.49 -7.66
N LYS A 6 0.20 2.21 -7.97
CA LYS A 6 1.31 1.23 -7.93
C LYS A 6 2.46 1.66 -8.85
N GLY A 7 2.16 2.01 -10.10
CA GLY A 7 3.15 2.50 -11.05
C GLY A 7 3.85 3.77 -10.59
N LEU A 8 3.11 4.70 -9.97
CA LEU A 8 3.64 5.96 -9.46
C LEU A 8 4.54 5.77 -8.22
N LEU A 9 4.10 4.96 -7.28
CA LEU A 9 4.77 4.81 -5.98
C LEU A 9 5.94 3.82 -6.03
N TYR A 10 5.77 2.71 -6.73
CA TYR A 10 6.81 1.69 -6.85
C TYR A 10 7.79 2.00 -7.99
N GLY A 11 7.31 2.52 -9.10
CA GLY A 11 8.12 2.87 -10.27
C GLY A 11 8.30 1.72 -11.25
N PRO A 12 9.45 1.64 -11.95
CA PRO A 12 9.70 0.62 -12.97
C PRO A 12 9.59 -0.81 -12.42
N GLY A 13 8.95 -1.70 -13.17
CA GLY A 13 8.73 -3.08 -12.76
C GLY A 13 7.42 -3.32 -11.99
N ALA A 14 6.64 -2.28 -11.73
CA ALA A 14 5.37 -2.37 -11.02
C ALA A 14 4.35 -3.28 -11.72
N GLU A 15 4.40 -3.37 -13.04
CA GLU A 15 3.54 -4.22 -13.86
C GLU A 15 3.68 -5.72 -13.54
N ALA A 16 4.82 -6.15 -13.02
CA ALA A 16 5.05 -7.53 -12.61
C ALA A 16 4.46 -7.87 -11.23
N ILE A 17 3.95 -6.88 -10.50
CA ILE A 17 3.44 -7.04 -9.14
C ILE A 17 1.91 -6.99 -9.14
N ASP A 18 1.29 -8.12 -8.78
CA ASP A 18 -0.14 -8.17 -8.49
C ASP A 18 -0.38 -7.79 -7.03
N ILE A 19 -1.08 -6.68 -6.82
CA ILE A 19 -1.51 -6.24 -5.49
C ILE A 19 -2.99 -6.51 -5.21
N LEU A 20 -3.79 -6.75 -6.24
CA LEU A 20 -5.24 -6.90 -6.11
C LEU A 20 -5.62 -8.22 -5.46
N THR A 21 -4.96 -9.31 -5.83
CA THR A 21 -5.23 -10.63 -5.25
C THR A 21 -4.91 -10.68 -3.76
N PRO A 22 -3.69 -10.33 -3.30
CA PRO A 22 -3.40 -10.31 -1.87
C PRO A 22 -4.22 -9.27 -1.11
N LEU A 23 -4.58 -8.16 -1.74
CA LEU A 23 -5.48 -7.16 -1.12
C LEU A 23 -6.86 -7.75 -0.84
N ARG A 24 -7.43 -8.50 -1.79
CA ARG A 24 -8.72 -9.18 -1.58
C ARG A 24 -8.66 -10.21 -0.47
N GLU A 25 -7.56 -10.95 -0.39
CA GLU A 25 -7.33 -11.90 0.70
C GLU A 25 -7.27 -11.19 2.05
N THR A 26 -6.53 -10.09 2.13
CA THR A 26 -6.44 -9.26 3.34
C THR A 26 -7.81 -8.71 3.76
N LEU A 27 -8.61 -8.25 2.80
CA LEU A 27 -9.97 -7.79 3.06
C LEU A 27 -10.86 -8.87 3.66
N GLY A 28 -10.64 -10.14 3.32
CA GLY A 28 -11.38 -11.27 3.86
C GLY A 28 -11.21 -11.49 5.36
N PHE A 29 -10.15 -10.96 5.97
CA PHE A 29 -9.90 -11.02 7.42
C PHE A 29 -10.51 -9.87 8.21
N LEU A 30 -11.07 -8.87 7.53
CA LEU A 30 -11.66 -7.70 8.15
C LEU A 30 -13.16 -7.86 8.32
N ASP A 31 -13.73 -7.15 9.29
CA ASP A 31 -15.19 -7.05 9.41
C ASP A 31 -15.80 -6.22 8.27
N GLU A 32 -17.12 -6.30 8.11
CA GLU A 32 -17.83 -5.60 7.02
C GLU A 32 -17.59 -4.09 7.02
N SER A 33 -17.51 -3.48 8.20
CA SER A 33 -17.28 -2.04 8.33
C SER A 33 -15.89 -1.65 7.86
N GLN A 34 -14.88 -2.41 8.26
CA GLN A 34 -13.50 -2.20 7.84
C GLN A 34 -13.32 -2.46 6.34
N GLN A 35 -13.95 -3.50 5.80
CA GLN A 35 -13.96 -3.77 4.35
C GLN A 35 -14.56 -2.62 3.57
N ALA A 36 -15.70 -2.08 4.01
CA ALA A 36 -16.35 -0.94 3.38
C ALA A 36 -15.48 0.32 3.42
N GLN A 37 -14.83 0.60 4.54
CA GLN A 37 -13.91 1.73 4.67
C GLN A 37 -12.73 1.62 3.70
N LEU A 38 -12.05 0.47 3.66
CA LEU A 38 -10.92 0.27 2.76
C LEU A 38 -11.34 0.28 1.29
N ALA A 39 -12.47 -0.33 0.96
CA ALA A 39 -12.99 -0.34 -0.41
C ALA A 39 -13.37 1.07 -0.90
N SER A 40 -13.76 1.97 -0.01
CA SER A 40 -14.14 3.35 -0.35
C SER A 40 -12.94 4.27 -0.59
N LEU A 41 -11.75 3.94 -0.09
CA LEU A 41 -10.57 4.82 -0.20
C LEU A 41 -10.21 5.18 -1.66
N PRO A 42 -10.10 4.21 -2.59
CA PRO A 42 -9.79 4.56 -3.97
C PRO A 42 -10.84 5.44 -4.64
N SER A 43 -12.11 5.14 -4.41
CA SER A 43 -13.23 5.92 -4.98
C SER A 43 -13.28 7.33 -4.39
N THR A 44 -13.06 7.48 -3.10
CA THR A 44 -13.02 8.78 -2.42
C THR A 44 -11.86 9.62 -2.96
N PHE A 45 -10.69 9.03 -3.09
CA PHE A 45 -9.53 9.71 -3.64
C PHE A 45 -9.78 10.17 -5.09
N ASP A 46 -10.30 9.29 -5.94
CA ASP A 46 -10.55 9.62 -7.34
C ASP A 46 -11.61 10.70 -7.49
N LEU A 47 -12.72 10.60 -6.75
CA LEU A 47 -13.79 11.58 -6.77
C LEU A 47 -13.32 12.97 -6.31
N LEU A 48 -12.65 13.04 -5.17
CA LEU A 48 -12.18 14.31 -4.62
C LEU A 48 -11.05 14.92 -5.46
N SER A 49 -10.21 14.09 -6.06
CA SER A 49 -9.18 14.57 -6.99
C SER A 49 -9.80 15.26 -8.21
N ARG A 50 -10.92 14.75 -8.72
CA ARG A 50 -11.64 15.39 -9.84
C ARG A 50 -12.25 16.73 -9.47
N VAL A 51 -12.75 16.85 -8.24
CA VAL A 51 -13.40 18.08 -7.76
C VAL A 51 -12.41 19.18 -7.45
N LEU A 52 -11.26 18.81 -6.88
CA LEU A 52 -10.28 19.77 -6.39
C LEU A 52 -9.23 20.16 -7.43
N VAL A 53 -9.02 19.33 -8.44
CA VAL A 53 -8.14 19.62 -9.58
C VAL A 53 -8.99 19.61 -10.84
N PRO A 54 -9.45 20.74 -11.35
CA PRO A 54 -10.38 20.83 -12.47
C PRO A 54 -9.79 20.40 -13.84
N THR A 55 -8.78 19.59 -13.84
CA THR A 55 -8.15 19.02 -15.05
C THR A 55 -8.86 17.79 -15.60
N GLY A 56 -10.06 17.49 -15.10
CA GLY A 56 -11.08 16.84 -15.89
C GLY A 56 -10.92 15.36 -16.19
N GLY A 57 -10.24 14.55 -15.36
CA GLY A 57 -10.14 13.13 -15.64
C GLY A 57 -10.03 12.25 -14.42
N ALA A 58 -10.31 10.95 -14.56
CA ALA A 58 -9.98 9.96 -13.57
C ALA A 58 -8.46 9.99 -13.32
N PHE A 59 -8.04 9.73 -12.08
CA PHE A 59 -6.62 9.73 -11.71
C PHE A 59 -5.78 8.85 -12.65
N ALA A 60 -6.28 7.66 -13.00
CA ALA A 60 -5.61 6.73 -13.91
C ALA A 60 -5.38 7.28 -15.33
N SER A 61 -6.19 8.23 -15.78
CA SER A 61 -6.08 8.84 -17.11
C SER A 61 -5.16 10.06 -17.17
N LEU A 62 -4.68 10.55 -16.02
CA LEU A 62 -3.79 11.68 -15.94
C LEU A 62 -2.36 11.29 -16.38
N PRO A 63 -1.58 12.24 -16.96
CA PRO A 63 -0.14 12.05 -17.14
C PRO A 63 0.56 11.79 -15.80
N VAL A 64 1.68 11.06 -15.83
CA VAL A 64 2.41 10.67 -14.61
C VAL A 64 2.78 11.89 -13.76
N ALA A 65 3.22 12.98 -14.37
CA ALA A 65 3.53 14.21 -13.64
C ALA A 65 2.33 14.81 -12.91
N ALA A 66 1.15 14.76 -13.53
CA ALA A 66 -0.11 15.22 -12.91
C ALA A 66 -0.57 14.27 -11.80
N GLN A 67 -0.36 12.96 -11.96
CA GLN A 67 -0.63 11.97 -10.90
C GLN A 67 0.25 12.22 -9.68
N ALA A 68 1.54 12.45 -9.88
CA ALA A 68 2.48 12.77 -8.81
C ALA A 68 2.07 14.05 -8.07
N ALA A 69 1.75 15.09 -8.79
CA ALA A 69 1.31 16.38 -8.21
C ALA A 69 0.00 16.21 -7.41
N ALA A 70 -0.94 15.43 -7.92
CA ALA A 70 -2.20 15.16 -7.24
C ALA A 70 -1.98 14.38 -5.93
N LEU A 71 -1.12 13.37 -5.94
CA LEU A 71 -0.79 12.61 -4.73
C LEU A 71 -0.09 13.49 -3.69
N ASP A 72 0.87 14.29 -4.10
CA ASP A 72 1.59 15.21 -3.20
C ASP A 72 0.64 16.25 -2.58
N ASP A 73 -0.30 16.76 -3.35
CA ASP A 73 -1.33 17.69 -2.87
C ASP A 73 -2.19 17.06 -1.76
N TRP A 74 -2.49 15.78 -1.85
CA TRP A 74 -3.18 15.05 -0.80
C TRP A 74 -2.31 14.82 0.44
N LEU A 75 -1.07 14.36 0.24
CA LEU A 75 -0.15 14.04 1.33
C LEU A 75 0.25 15.28 2.13
N GLU A 76 0.36 16.44 1.48
CA GLU A 76 0.76 17.71 2.08
C GLU A 76 -0.43 18.63 2.39
N SER A 77 -1.66 18.16 2.20
CA SER A 77 -2.86 18.96 2.40
C SER A 77 -2.96 19.48 3.85
N PRO A 78 -3.40 20.72 4.06
CA PRO A 78 -3.71 21.25 5.39
C PRO A 78 -4.91 20.53 6.03
N LEU A 79 -5.75 19.89 5.23
CA LEU A 79 -6.90 19.13 5.71
C LEU A 79 -6.47 17.72 6.17
N ALA A 80 -6.66 17.45 7.47
CA ALA A 80 -6.26 16.17 8.06
C ALA A 80 -6.89 14.95 7.38
N PHE A 81 -8.15 15.04 6.98
CA PHE A 81 -8.86 13.98 6.27
C PHE A 81 -8.15 13.59 4.96
N ARG A 82 -7.77 14.59 4.15
CA ARG A 82 -7.06 14.36 2.89
C ARG A 82 -5.71 13.67 3.12
N ARG A 83 -4.95 14.15 4.10
CA ARG A 83 -3.67 13.50 4.46
C ARG A 83 -3.86 12.06 4.89
N GLN A 84 -4.87 11.78 5.70
CA GLN A 84 -5.15 10.42 6.17
C GLN A 84 -5.51 9.48 5.00
N VAL A 85 -6.35 9.91 4.08
CA VAL A 85 -6.70 9.13 2.89
C VAL A 85 -5.48 8.90 2.01
N GLY A 86 -4.70 9.93 1.71
CA GLY A 86 -3.48 9.82 0.91
C GLY A 86 -2.44 8.88 1.53
N GLN A 87 -2.20 9.01 2.83
CA GLN A 87 -1.28 8.13 3.57
C GLN A 87 -1.77 6.68 3.60
N ALA A 88 -3.07 6.46 3.83
CA ALA A 88 -3.63 5.12 3.85
C ALA A 88 -3.48 4.42 2.49
N LEU A 89 -3.78 5.11 1.39
CA LEU A 89 -3.59 4.57 0.05
C LEU A 89 -2.13 4.28 -0.27
N ARG A 90 -1.23 5.19 0.07
CA ARG A 90 0.20 5.00 -0.13
C ARG A 90 0.71 3.78 0.63
N GLN A 91 0.38 3.66 1.90
CA GLN A 91 0.79 2.54 2.74
C GLN A 91 0.21 1.23 2.23
N LEU A 92 -1.06 1.21 1.84
CA LEU A 92 -1.73 0.03 1.30
C LEU A 92 -1.02 -0.49 0.04
N VAL A 93 -0.75 0.38 -0.91
CA VAL A 93 -0.09 0.01 -2.16
C VAL A 93 1.35 -0.45 -1.93
N LEU A 94 2.14 0.31 -1.18
CA LEU A 94 3.54 -0.02 -0.92
C LEU A 94 3.70 -1.30 -0.08
N ALA A 95 2.85 -1.51 0.93
CA ALA A 95 2.88 -2.73 1.72
C ALA A 95 2.66 -3.97 0.85
N HIS A 96 1.70 -3.92 -0.08
CA HIS A 96 1.45 -5.05 -0.98
C HIS A 96 2.53 -5.21 -2.05
N CYS A 97 3.16 -4.13 -2.50
CA CYS A 97 4.32 -4.23 -3.40
C CYS A 97 5.51 -4.91 -2.73
N TYR A 98 5.85 -4.53 -1.50
CA TYR A 98 7.02 -5.05 -0.81
C TYR A 98 6.80 -6.38 -0.07
N THR A 99 5.59 -6.86 0.02
CA THR A 99 5.30 -8.25 0.39
C THR A 99 5.29 -9.21 -0.79
N HIS A 100 5.25 -8.70 -2.01
CA HIS A 100 5.37 -9.48 -3.22
C HIS A 100 6.82 -9.92 -3.47
N PRO A 101 7.09 -11.16 -3.95
CA PRO A 101 8.46 -11.64 -4.19
C PRO A 101 9.30 -10.73 -5.08
N VAL A 102 8.72 -10.14 -6.12
CA VAL A 102 9.40 -9.18 -7.01
C VAL A 102 9.84 -7.93 -6.25
N GLY A 103 8.97 -7.36 -5.42
CA GLY A 103 9.29 -6.19 -4.60
C GLY A 103 10.35 -6.49 -3.54
N GLN A 104 10.28 -7.64 -2.91
CA GLN A 104 11.29 -8.11 -1.95
C GLN A 104 12.66 -8.28 -2.60
N ALA A 105 12.72 -8.90 -3.78
CA ALA A 105 13.96 -9.08 -4.52
C ALA A 105 14.60 -7.74 -4.91
N ALA A 106 13.79 -6.74 -5.29
CA ALA A 106 14.26 -5.41 -5.68
C ALA A 106 14.99 -4.67 -4.56
N ILE A 107 14.60 -4.89 -3.30
CA ILE A 107 15.25 -4.28 -2.13
C ILE A 107 16.28 -5.20 -1.45
N GLY A 108 16.54 -6.37 -2.03
CA GLY A 108 17.48 -7.34 -1.46
C GLY A 108 16.97 -8.08 -0.22
N TYR A 109 15.65 -8.06 0.03
CA TYR A 109 15.06 -8.75 1.17
C TYR A 109 14.85 -10.24 0.80
N ALA A 110 15.54 -11.10 1.53
CA ALA A 110 15.52 -12.55 1.29
C ALA A 110 14.51 -13.31 2.16
N GLY A 111 13.61 -12.61 2.84
CA GLY A 111 12.61 -13.18 3.74
C GLY A 111 12.94 -13.01 5.22
N PRO A 112 12.09 -13.48 6.14
CA PRO A 112 12.32 -13.35 7.57
C PRO A 112 13.65 -14.00 7.97
N TRP A 113 14.53 -13.24 8.62
CA TRP A 113 15.87 -13.75 8.99
C TRP A 113 15.82 -14.94 9.96
N LEU A 114 14.75 -15.05 10.75
CA LEU A 114 14.51 -16.23 11.60
C LEU A 114 14.34 -17.53 10.82
N GLY A 115 13.85 -17.43 9.57
CA GLY A 115 13.78 -18.59 8.68
C GLY A 115 15.09 -18.91 7.97
N GLN A 116 16.01 -17.92 7.87
CA GLN A 116 17.31 -18.07 7.22
C GLN A 116 18.39 -18.58 8.16
N TYR A 117 18.29 -18.20 9.43
CA TYR A 117 19.23 -18.59 10.46
C TYR A 117 18.58 -19.64 11.36
N GLN A 118 19.12 -20.84 11.34
CA GLN A 118 18.71 -21.88 12.30
C GLN A 118 19.28 -21.50 13.68
N LEU A 119 18.58 -20.62 14.37
CA LEU A 119 18.90 -20.31 15.74
C LEU A 119 18.50 -21.48 16.64
N PRO A 120 19.38 -21.93 17.54
CA PRO A 120 19.00 -22.91 18.53
C PRO A 120 17.92 -22.29 19.43
N ILE A 121 16.69 -22.81 19.30
CA ILE A 121 15.59 -22.42 20.18
C ILE A 121 15.74 -23.20 21.46
N HIS A 122 16.21 -22.54 22.50
CA HIS A 122 16.15 -23.09 23.85
C HIS A 122 14.74 -22.85 24.41
N PRO A 123 13.98 -23.93 24.71
CA PRO A 123 12.69 -23.73 25.36
C PRO A 123 12.91 -23.02 26.69
N LEU A 124 12.22 -21.89 26.85
CA LEU A 124 12.21 -21.19 28.13
C LEU A 124 11.59 -22.09 29.19
N ARG A 125 12.40 -22.56 30.14
CA ARG A 125 11.94 -23.33 31.30
C ARG A 125 11.74 -22.38 32.46
N PHE A 126 10.49 -22.01 32.67
CA PHE A 126 10.14 -21.17 33.82
C PHE A 126 10.17 -22.02 35.10
N GLY A 127 10.85 -21.53 36.13
CA GLY A 127 10.87 -22.11 37.46
C GLY A 127 11.96 -23.15 37.70
N GLU A 128 12.86 -23.42 36.77
CA GLU A 128 14.07 -24.22 37.03
C GLU A 128 15.23 -23.29 37.44
N PRO A 129 15.93 -23.56 38.55
CA PRO A 129 17.17 -22.85 38.88
C PRO A 129 18.25 -23.21 37.83
N GLU A 130 19.00 -22.26 37.42
CA GLU A 130 20.16 -22.47 36.56
C GLU A 130 21.23 -23.34 37.29
#